data_9b80cb88cd9c4725dd223f8ba6b2462f
#
_entry.id   9b80cb88cd9c4725dd223f8ba6b2462f
#
_cell.length_a   1.000
_cell.length_b   1.000
_cell.length_c   1.000
_cell.angle_alpha   90.00
_cell.angle_beta   90.00
_cell.angle_gamma   90.00
#
_symmetry.space_group_name_H-M   'P 1'
#
loop_
_entity.id
_entity.type
_entity.pdbx_description
1 polymer ?
#
loop_
_entity_poly.entity_id
_entity_poly.type
_entity_poly.pdbx_seq_one_letter_code
_entity_poly.pdbx_strand_id
1 'polypeptide(L)'
;MVKINAKPVNFKLGNYISDGYEFYKANFGNLLGAFFLAMVMSIIPFCGLLAVGNFYKYCRDLRAGRQVSAGDIFNFDNFTPYFMIQLILFAGVMVIYIPMIIMMVAMGEQDPSAGPPAFFFIYMFFVYVGILFVALKGFYMPALISLAGVTEIKQAWKISSVMSKGNLWSIFLYSLAVAFLSQLGVIACFIGLIFTIPFAYASHYFAYEDALKQVTYDEIQEIGIKNEF
;
A
#
# COMPACT_ATOMS: atom_id res chain seq x y z
N MET A 1 0.13 11.87 19.94
CA MET A 1 0.91 11.03 19.01
C MET A 1 0.97 9.64 19.58
N VAL A 2 0.61 8.61 18.79
CA VAL A 2 0.73 7.22 19.20
C VAL A 2 2.21 6.88 19.33
N LYS A 3 2.63 6.30 20.47
CA LYS A 3 4.01 5.93 20.72
C LYS A 3 4.28 4.59 20.01
N ILE A 4 5.10 4.62 18.96
CA ILE A 4 5.40 3.45 18.12
C ILE A 4 6.76 2.88 18.54
N ASN A 5 6.80 1.63 18.97
CA ASN A 5 8.01 0.87 19.21
C ASN A 5 8.32 0.04 17.96
N ALA A 6 9.17 0.57 17.08
CA ALA A 6 9.51 -0.07 15.82
C ALA A 6 10.25 -1.39 16.03
N LYS A 7 9.62 -2.51 15.70
CA LYS A 7 10.18 -3.86 15.74
C LYS A 7 9.72 -4.67 14.53
N PRO A 8 10.42 -5.78 14.19
CA PRO A 8 9.92 -6.72 13.18
C PRO A 8 8.54 -7.26 13.58
N VAL A 9 7.63 -7.31 12.61
CA VAL A 9 6.25 -7.77 12.80
C VAL A 9 6.17 -9.28 12.58
N ASN A 10 5.35 -9.99 13.37
CA ASN A 10 5.00 -11.37 13.05
C ASN A 10 3.93 -11.40 11.97
N PHE A 11 4.29 -11.74 10.74
CA PHE A 11 3.43 -11.64 9.56
C PHE A 11 2.59 -12.90 9.34
N LYS A 12 1.25 -12.76 9.35
CA LYS A 12 0.27 -13.87 9.30
C LYS A 12 -0.48 -13.88 7.96
N LEU A 13 0.22 -14.21 6.86
CA LEU A 13 -0.27 -14.12 5.49
C LEU A 13 -1.69 -14.67 5.30
N GLY A 14 -1.95 -15.92 5.73
CA GLY A 14 -3.24 -16.59 5.51
C GLY A 14 -4.39 -15.87 6.22
N ASN A 15 -4.15 -15.40 7.46
CA ASN A 15 -5.16 -14.74 8.24
C ASN A 15 -5.61 -13.42 7.59
N TYR A 16 -4.67 -12.63 7.04
CA TYR A 16 -5.00 -11.34 6.42
C TYR A 16 -5.88 -11.49 5.18
N ILE A 17 -5.65 -12.55 4.39
CA ILE A 17 -6.48 -12.86 3.22
C ILE A 17 -7.87 -13.32 3.66
N SER A 18 -7.94 -14.25 4.62
CA SER A 18 -9.21 -14.76 5.15
C SER A 18 -10.03 -13.67 5.82
N ASP A 19 -9.44 -12.94 6.75
CA ASP A 19 -10.12 -11.86 7.49
C ASP A 19 -10.58 -10.74 6.55
N GLY A 20 -9.72 -10.39 5.57
CA GLY A 20 -10.04 -9.42 4.53
C GLY A 20 -11.21 -9.86 3.67
N TYR A 21 -11.29 -11.14 3.32
CA TYR A 21 -12.39 -11.70 2.54
C TYR A 21 -13.71 -11.69 3.32
N GLU A 22 -13.70 -12.16 4.57
CA GLU A 22 -14.91 -12.16 5.40
C GLU A 22 -15.42 -10.74 5.69
N PHE A 23 -14.51 -9.81 5.97
CA PHE A 23 -14.87 -8.40 6.17
C PHE A 23 -15.43 -7.79 4.89
N TYR A 24 -14.80 -8.05 3.73
CA TYR A 24 -15.27 -7.58 2.44
C TYR A 24 -16.67 -8.12 2.12
N LYS A 25 -16.88 -9.42 2.30
CA LYS A 25 -18.18 -10.08 2.08
C LYS A 25 -19.28 -9.50 2.98
N ALA A 26 -18.98 -9.32 4.26
CA ALA A 26 -19.95 -8.78 5.24
C ALA A 26 -20.31 -7.30 4.98
N ASN A 27 -19.40 -6.53 4.38
CA ASN A 27 -19.55 -5.09 4.16
C ASN A 27 -19.51 -4.71 2.68
N PHE A 28 -19.88 -5.62 1.80
CA PHE A 28 -19.69 -5.52 0.35
C PHE A 28 -20.18 -4.17 -0.22
N GLY A 29 -21.43 -3.78 0.04
CA GLY A 29 -22.00 -2.54 -0.50
C GLY A 29 -21.27 -1.27 0.00
N ASN A 30 -20.93 -1.24 1.29
CA ASN A 30 -20.23 -0.12 1.90
C ASN A 30 -18.80 0.04 1.31
N LEU A 31 -18.07 -1.05 1.20
CA LEU A 31 -16.71 -1.06 0.67
C LEU A 31 -16.68 -0.77 -0.84
N LEU A 32 -17.68 -1.28 -1.58
CA LEU A 32 -17.81 -0.99 -3.01
C LEU A 32 -18.11 0.50 -3.25
N GLY A 33 -19.05 1.09 -2.51
CA GLY A 33 -19.39 2.51 -2.60
C GLY A 33 -18.20 3.40 -2.25
N ALA A 34 -17.50 3.10 -1.14
CA ALA A 34 -16.30 3.82 -0.73
C ALA A 34 -15.17 3.68 -1.78
N PHE A 35 -14.99 2.50 -2.35
CA PHE A 35 -13.99 2.26 -3.40
C PHE A 35 -14.29 3.05 -4.67
N PHE A 36 -15.56 3.10 -5.08
CA PHE A 36 -15.96 3.90 -6.23
C PHE A 36 -15.62 5.39 -6.03
N LEU A 37 -15.91 5.94 -4.85
CA LEU A 37 -15.53 7.32 -4.54
C LEU A 37 -14.00 7.50 -4.42
N ALA A 38 -13.27 6.50 -3.96
CA ALA A 38 -11.81 6.52 -3.99
C ALA A 38 -11.26 6.56 -5.43
N MET A 39 -11.88 5.84 -6.37
CA MET A 39 -11.55 5.94 -7.79
C MET A 39 -11.80 7.34 -8.32
N VAL A 40 -12.95 7.94 -8.01
CA VAL A 40 -13.28 9.33 -8.41
C VAL A 40 -12.25 10.32 -7.84
N MET A 41 -11.92 10.20 -6.55
CA MET A 41 -10.90 11.03 -5.91
C MET A 41 -9.52 10.85 -6.57
N SER A 42 -9.20 9.66 -7.04
CA SER A 42 -7.92 9.35 -7.68
C SER A 42 -7.75 10.02 -9.05
N ILE A 43 -8.83 10.52 -9.67
CA ILE A 43 -8.78 11.32 -10.89
C ILE A 43 -8.18 12.71 -10.61
N ILE A 44 -8.32 13.21 -9.38
CA ILE A 44 -7.73 14.49 -8.98
C ILE A 44 -6.21 14.31 -8.90
N PRO A 45 -5.41 15.16 -9.59
CA PRO A 45 -3.96 15.07 -9.55
C PRO A 45 -3.42 14.99 -8.12
N PHE A 46 -2.49 14.07 -7.89
CA PHE A 46 -1.85 13.84 -6.60
C PHE A 46 -2.77 13.38 -5.46
N CYS A 47 -4.01 12.99 -5.72
CA CYS A 47 -4.93 12.49 -4.70
C CYS A 47 -5.05 10.95 -4.67
N GLY A 48 -4.45 10.22 -5.61
CA GLY A 48 -4.60 8.76 -5.70
C GLY A 48 -4.12 8.02 -4.43
N LEU A 49 -2.92 8.30 -3.94
CA LEU A 49 -2.43 7.68 -2.69
C LEU A 49 -3.21 8.14 -1.45
N LEU A 50 -3.69 9.39 -1.43
CA LEU A 50 -4.54 9.90 -0.38
C LEU A 50 -5.88 9.16 -0.35
N ALA A 51 -6.50 8.93 -1.51
CA ALA A 51 -7.74 8.16 -1.63
C ALA A 51 -7.60 6.75 -1.06
N VAL A 52 -6.49 6.06 -1.38
CA VAL A 52 -6.16 4.75 -0.81
C VAL A 52 -5.99 4.82 0.71
N GLY A 53 -5.26 5.82 1.21
CA GLY A 53 -5.07 6.04 2.64
C GLY A 53 -6.38 6.30 3.39
N ASN A 54 -7.29 7.06 2.79
CA ASN A 54 -8.62 7.33 3.35
C ASN A 54 -9.51 6.07 3.29
N PHE A 55 -9.35 5.23 2.28
CA PHE A 55 -10.03 3.94 2.23
C PHE A 55 -9.62 3.03 3.42
N TYR A 56 -8.35 3.04 3.85
CA TYR A 56 -7.95 2.32 5.07
C TYR A 56 -8.55 2.92 6.34
N LYS A 57 -8.66 4.25 6.45
CA LYS A 57 -9.40 4.89 7.55
C LYS A 57 -10.86 4.47 7.55
N TYR A 58 -11.49 4.45 6.38
CA TYR A 58 -12.86 3.98 6.20
C TYR A 58 -13.05 2.53 6.68
N CYS A 59 -12.15 1.62 6.29
CA CYS A 59 -12.16 0.23 6.76
C CYS A 59 -12.04 0.14 8.28
N ARG A 60 -11.14 0.93 8.90
CA ARG A 60 -10.99 1.00 10.36
C ARG A 60 -12.28 1.43 11.05
N ASP A 61 -12.90 2.48 10.57
CA ASP A 61 -14.07 3.07 11.20
C ASP A 61 -15.32 2.19 11.02
N LEU A 62 -15.48 1.58 9.84
CA LEU A 62 -16.50 0.59 9.56
C LEU A 62 -16.36 -0.65 10.46
N ARG A 63 -15.12 -1.17 10.61
CA ARG A 63 -14.84 -2.31 11.50
C ARG A 63 -15.10 -1.99 12.97
N ALA A 64 -14.86 -0.75 13.38
CA ALA A 64 -15.15 -0.28 14.74
C ALA A 64 -16.65 -0.05 15.00
N GLY A 65 -17.53 -0.33 14.04
CA GLY A 65 -18.97 -0.10 14.13
C GLY A 65 -19.36 1.38 14.15
N ARG A 66 -18.48 2.27 13.71
CA ARG A 66 -18.78 3.68 13.60
C ARG A 66 -19.71 3.95 12.41
N GLN A 67 -20.50 4.99 12.50
CA GLN A 67 -21.24 5.46 11.33
C GLN A 67 -20.25 6.06 10.35
N VAL A 68 -20.18 5.48 9.14
CA VAL A 68 -19.30 5.93 8.05
C VAL A 68 -20.13 6.30 6.84
N SER A 69 -19.71 7.33 6.15
CA SER A 69 -20.23 7.74 4.86
C SER A 69 -19.20 7.48 3.78
N ALA A 70 -19.60 7.00 2.61
CA ALA A 70 -18.68 6.86 1.49
C ALA A 70 -17.99 8.19 1.13
N GLY A 71 -18.64 9.34 1.43
CA GLY A 71 -18.08 10.68 1.29
C GLY A 71 -16.84 10.96 2.17
N ASP A 72 -16.62 10.20 3.25
CA ASP A 72 -15.45 10.34 4.13
C ASP A 72 -14.13 10.05 3.39
N ILE A 73 -14.21 9.44 2.21
CA ILE A 73 -13.07 9.26 1.31
C ILE A 73 -12.47 10.61 0.88
N PHE A 74 -13.26 11.67 0.73
CA PHE A 74 -12.81 13.01 0.36
C PHE A 74 -12.22 13.81 1.53
N ASN A 75 -11.49 13.15 2.43
CA ASN A 75 -10.78 13.80 3.52
C ASN A 75 -9.36 14.18 3.08
N PHE A 76 -8.94 15.42 3.37
CA PHE A 76 -7.65 15.98 2.96
C PHE A 76 -6.64 16.14 4.11
N ASP A 77 -6.93 15.66 5.31
CA ASP A 77 -6.07 15.81 6.50
C ASP A 77 -4.64 15.31 6.29
N ASN A 78 -4.47 14.21 5.54
CA ASN A 78 -3.15 13.62 5.25
C ASN A 78 -2.66 13.96 3.83
N PHE A 79 -3.13 15.04 3.22
CA PHE A 79 -2.74 15.40 1.86
C PHE A 79 -1.22 15.61 1.73
N THR A 80 -0.62 16.40 2.62
CA THR A 80 0.81 16.75 2.54
C THR A 80 1.75 15.56 2.51
N PRO A 81 1.68 14.58 3.44
CA PRO A 81 2.57 13.42 3.37
C PRO A 81 2.36 12.58 2.11
N TYR A 82 1.12 12.39 1.67
CA TYR A 82 0.86 11.63 0.44
C TYR A 82 1.31 12.38 -0.83
N PHE A 83 1.10 13.68 -0.88
CA PHE A 83 1.60 14.53 -1.96
C PHE A 83 3.14 14.45 -2.08
N MET A 84 3.85 14.55 -0.97
CA MET A 84 5.31 14.44 -0.95
C MET A 84 5.79 13.05 -1.40
N ILE A 85 5.11 11.96 -0.99
CA ILE A 85 5.44 10.63 -1.47
C ILE A 85 5.26 10.55 -3.00
N GLN A 86 4.16 11.09 -3.53
CA GLN A 86 3.93 11.08 -4.97
C GLN A 86 4.96 11.89 -5.74
N LEU A 87 5.41 13.04 -5.20
CA LEU A 87 6.51 13.79 -5.80
C LEU A 87 7.83 13.01 -5.81
N ILE A 88 8.15 12.30 -4.72
CA ILE A 88 9.35 11.43 -4.65
C ILE A 88 9.25 10.30 -5.68
N LEU A 89 8.08 9.66 -5.78
CA LEU A 89 7.85 8.60 -6.75
C LEU A 89 7.93 9.13 -8.18
N PHE A 90 7.34 10.30 -8.46
CA PHE A 90 7.42 10.94 -9.76
C PHE A 90 8.87 11.28 -10.15
N ALA A 91 9.63 11.88 -9.23
CA ALA A 91 11.06 12.14 -9.45
C ALA A 91 11.84 10.85 -9.71
N GLY A 92 11.57 9.78 -8.95
CA GLY A 92 12.16 8.47 -9.16
C GLY A 92 11.86 7.90 -10.55
N VAL A 93 10.61 8.00 -11.00
CA VAL A 93 10.19 7.62 -12.35
C VAL A 93 10.98 8.42 -13.39
N MET A 94 11.11 9.74 -13.26
CA MET A 94 11.87 10.56 -14.19
C MET A 94 13.34 10.16 -14.27
N VAL A 95 13.99 9.92 -13.12
CA VAL A 95 15.38 9.47 -13.05
C VAL A 95 15.61 8.14 -13.79
N ILE A 96 14.61 7.25 -13.75
CA ILE A 96 14.68 5.93 -14.41
C ILE A 96 14.37 6.04 -15.91
N TYR A 97 13.33 6.76 -16.27
CA TYR A 97 12.81 6.75 -17.64
C TYR A 97 13.52 7.73 -18.59
N ILE A 98 14.02 8.87 -18.10
CA ILE A 98 14.71 9.84 -18.97
C ILE A 98 15.95 9.22 -19.65
N PRO A 99 16.87 8.56 -18.93
CA PRO A 99 18.02 7.89 -19.56
C PRO A 99 17.59 6.81 -20.57
N MET A 100 16.52 6.08 -20.24
CA MET A 100 15.96 5.04 -21.11
C MET A 100 15.44 5.63 -22.43
N ILE A 101 14.69 6.72 -22.37
CA ILE A 101 14.15 7.39 -23.57
C ILE A 101 15.31 7.92 -24.43
N ILE A 102 16.30 8.59 -23.83
CA ILE A 102 17.47 9.10 -24.55
C ILE A 102 18.18 7.95 -25.28
N MET A 103 18.38 6.83 -24.61
CA MET A 103 19.01 5.65 -25.19
C MET A 103 18.19 5.06 -26.35
N MET A 104 16.86 4.95 -26.20
CA MET A 104 15.99 4.44 -27.28
C MET A 104 16.03 5.34 -28.51
N VAL A 105 16.02 6.67 -28.34
CA VAL A 105 16.10 7.63 -29.46
C VAL A 105 17.45 7.49 -30.17
N ALA A 106 18.55 7.49 -29.43
CA ALA A 106 19.90 7.37 -30.00
C ALA A 106 20.11 6.07 -30.78
N MET A 107 19.46 4.99 -30.39
CA MET A 107 19.54 3.69 -31.07
C MET A 107 18.63 3.61 -32.29
N GLY A 108 17.43 4.18 -32.20
CA GLY A 108 16.49 4.22 -33.32
C GLY A 108 17.02 5.01 -34.52
N GLU A 109 17.91 5.98 -34.29
CA GLU A 109 18.60 6.71 -35.36
C GLU A 109 19.66 5.85 -36.10
N GLN A 110 20.21 4.81 -35.45
CA GLN A 110 21.24 3.96 -36.06
C GLN A 110 20.60 2.82 -36.90
N ASP A 111 19.61 2.14 -36.37
CA ASP A 111 18.87 1.09 -37.10
C ASP A 111 17.44 0.96 -36.51
N PRO A 112 16.42 1.52 -37.17
CA PRO A 112 15.04 1.45 -36.71
C PRO A 112 14.48 0.01 -36.64
N SER A 113 15.12 -0.96 -37.29
CA SER A 113 14.70 -2.37 -37.26
C SER A 113 15.35 -3.18 -36.14
N ALA A 114 16.38 -2.63 -35.53
CA ALA A 114 17.06 -3.26 -34.40
C ALA A 114 16.19 -3.19 -33.14
N GLY A 115 15.92 -4.36 -32.54
CA GLY A 115 15.26 -4.42 -31.23
C GLY A 115 16.15 -3.86 -30.11
N PRO A 116 15.59 -3.67 -28.89
CA PRO A 116 16.37 -3.21 -27.74
C PRO A 116 17.56 -4.13 -27.47
N PRO A 117 18.75 -3.58 -27.20
CA PRO A 117 19.93 -4.41 -26.94
C PRO A 117 19.83 -5.15 -25.61
N ALA A 118 20.60 -6.23 -25.46
CA ALA A 118 20.58 -7.08 -24.26
C ALA A 118 20.79 -6.30 -22.95
N PHE A 119 21.64 -5.27 -22.95
CA PHE A 119 21.90 -4.47 -21.76
C PHE A 119 20.65 -3.68 -21.28
N PHE A 120 19.73 -3.35 -22.19
CA PHE A 120 18.45 -2.73 -21.82
C PHE A 120 17.63 -3.64 -20.91
N PHE A 121 17.55 -4.92 -21.24
CA PHE A 121 16.82 -5.89 -20.42
C PHE A 121 17.49 -6.09 -19.06
N ILE A 122 18.82 -6.09 -19.03
CA ILE A 122 19.60 -6.18 -17.78
C ILE A 122 19.33 -4.94 -16.92
N TYR A 123 19.37 -3.74 -17.50
CA TYR A 123 19.05 -2.50 -16.81
C TYR A 123 17.64 -2.55 -16.20
N MET A 124 16.63 -2.89 -17.01
CA MET A 124 15.25 -2.98 -16.55
C MET A 124 15.06 -4.02 -15.44
N PHE A 125 15.76 -5.15 -15.54
CA PHE A 125 15.73 -6.17 -14.48
C PHE A 125 16.19 -5.59 -13.13
N PHE A 126 17.33 -4.91 -13.09
CA PHE A 126 17.84 -4.31 -11.84
C PHE A 126 16.92 -3.18 -11.33
N VAL A 127 16.35 -2.38 -12.23
CA VAL A 127 15.38 -1.34 -11.87
C VAL A 127 14.15 -1.96 -11.21
N TYR A 128 13.55 -2.99 -11.82
CA TYR A 128 12.36 -3.65 -11.23
C TYR A 128 12.67 -4.33 -9.90
N VAL A 129 13.82 -4.98 -9.76
CA VAL A 129 14.27 -5.56 -8.49
C VAL A 129 14.43 -4.47 -7.42
N GLY A 130 15.01 -3.33 -7.77
CA GLY A 130 15.14 -2.18 -6.87
C GLY A 130 13.78 -1.61 -6.43
N ILE A 131 12.87 -1.39 -7.38
CA ILE A 131 11.50 -0.92 -7.10
C ILE A 131 10.78 -1.90 -6.17
N LEU A 132 10.84 -3.21 -6.46
CA LEU A 132 10.23 -4.24 -5.63
C LEU A 132 10.79 -4.20 -4.20
N PHE A 133 12.09 -4.09 -4.04
CA PHE A 133 12.72 -4.02 -2.72
C PHE A 133 12.28 -2.79 -1.93
N VAL A 134 12.19 -1.62 -2.59
CA VAL A 134 11.69 -0.38 -1.99
C VAL A 134 10.22 -0.55 -1.59
N ALA A 135 9.38 -1.13 -2.46
CA ALA A 135 7.96 -1.36 -2.18
C ALA A 135 7.76 -2.29 -0.98
N LEU A 136 8.52 -3.38 -0.89
CA LEU A 136 8.43 -4.33 0.24
C LEU A 136 8.85 -3.69 1.56
N LYS A 137 9.90 -2.86 1.57
CA LYS A 137 10.30 -2.11 2.77
C LYS A 137 9.32 -1.02 3.15
N GLY A 138 8.68 -0.40 2.16
CA GLY A 138 7.66 0.63 2.34
C GLY A 138 6.25 0.10 2.60
N PHE A 139 6.05 -1.21 2.67
CA PHE A 139 4.73 -1.86 2.73
C PHE A 139 3.81 -1.28 3.81
N TYR A 140 4.35 -0.94 4.99
CA TYR A 140 3.56 -0.39 6.10
C TYR A 140 3.41 1.14 6.08
N MET A 141 4.00 1.86 5.12
CA MET A 141 3.89 3.32 5.07
C MET A 141 2.44 3.84 5.03
N PRO A 142 1.52 3.25 4.23
CA PRO A 142 0.12 3.70 4.24
C PRO A 142 -0.55 3.54 5.61
N ALA A 143 -0.24 2.45 6.33
CA ALA A 143 -0.74 2.23 7.68
C ALA A 143 -0.23 3.29 8.67
N LEU A 144 1.08 3.57 8.63
CA LEU A 144 1.72 4.55 9.53
C LEU A 144 1.17 5.96 9.30
N ILE A 145 0.95 6.35 8.06
CA ILE A 145 0.43 7.68 7.71
C ILE A 145 -1.06 7.79 8.03
N SER A 146 -1.88 6.86 7.52
CA SER A 146 -3.34 6.99 7.61
C SER A 146 -3.92 6.50 8.93
N LEU A 147 -3.38 5.45 9.54
CA LEU A 147 -3.96 4.83 10.72
C LEU A 147 -3.22 5.23 12.01
N ALA A 148 -1.90 5.44 11.96
CA ALA A 148 -1.11 5.83 13.12
C ALA A 148 -0.79 7.35 13.18
N GLY A 149 -1.08 8.12 12.11
CA GLY A 149 -0.91 9.57 12.09
C GLY A 149 0.55 10.04 12.01
N VAL A 150 1.45 9.22 11.45
CA VAL A 150 2.85 9.60 11.22
C VAL A 150 2.93 10.48 9.98
N THR A 151 3.13 11.77 10.14
CA THR A 151 3.14 12.74 9.03
C THR A 151 4.51 12.93 8.38
N GLU A 152 5.60 12.60 9.10
CA GLU A 152 6.96 12.71 8.58
C GLU A 152 7.33 11.46 7.77
N ILE A 153 7.57 11.64 6.46
CA ILE A 153 7.85 10.53 5.52
C ILE A 153 9.11 9.76 5.90
N LYS A 154 10.17 10.47 6.30
CA LYS A 154 11.44 9.84 6.69
C LYS A 154 11.26 8.94 7.91
N GLN A 155 10.45 9.38 8.87
CA GLN A 155 10.11 8.59 10.05
C GLN A 155 9.24 7.39 9.66
N ALA A 156 8.19 7.59 8.85
CA ALA A 156 7.33 6.51 8.35
C ALA A 156 8.14 5.45 7.59
N TRP A 157 9.06 5.86 6.73
CA TRP A 157 9.98 4.95 6.01
C TRP A 157 10.88 4.15 6.96
N LYS A 158 11.51 4.82 7.93
CA LYS A 158 12.38 4.17 8.92
C LYS A 158 11.62 3.12 9.72
N ILE A 159 10.43 3.45 10.23
CA ILE A 159 9.57 2.54 10.98
C ILE A 159 9.12 1.37 10.09
N SER A 160 8.59 1.65 8.89
CA SER A 160 8.14 0.62 7.94
C SER A 160 9.26 -0.36 7.58
N SER A 161 10.48 0.15 7.32
CA SER A 161 11.64 -0.68 7.01
C SER A 161 12.04 -1.62 8.15
N VAL A 162 11.87 -1.20 9.42
CA VAL A 162 12.11 -2.04 10.60
C VAL A 162 11.01 -3.08 10.74
N MET A 163 9.73 -2.70 10.58
CA MET A 163 8.59 -3.60 10.66
C MET A 163 8.66 -4.72 9.61
N SER A 164 9.15 -4.41 8.40
CA SER A 164 9.29 -5.37 7.30
C SER A 164 10.51 -6.29 7.44
N LYS A 165 11.42 -6.01 8.38
CA LYS A 165 12.66 -6.79 8.55
C LYS A 165 12.35 -8.24 8.93
N GLY A 166 12.97 -9.19 8.23
CA GLY A 166 12.74 -10.62 8.40
C GLY A 166 11.51 -11.18 7.69
N ASN A 167 10.62 -10.31 7.18
CA ASN A 167 9.35 -10.72 6.57
C ASN A 167 9.21 -10.34 5.08
N LEU A 168 10.28 -9.86 4.43
CA LEU A 168 10.20 -9.39 3.04
C LEU A 168 9.64 -10.46 2.09
N TRP A 169 10.04 -11.72 2.29
CA TRP A 169 9.53 -12.83 1.49
C TRP A 169 8.04 -13.10 1.75
N SER A 170 7.61 -13.08 3.00
CA SER A 170 6.20 -13.27 3.37
C SER A 170 5.32 -12.13 2.84
N ILE A 171 5.80 -10.88 2.92
CA ILE A 171 5.13 -9.70 2.36
C ILE A 171 5.04 -9.82 0.82
N PHE A 172 6.11 -10.27 0.17
CA PHE A 172 6.12 -10.50 -1.27
C PHE A 172 5.09 -11.54 -1.70
N LEU A 173 5.11 -12.74 -1.08
CA LEU A 173 4.15 -13.80 -1.38
C LEU A 173 2.71 -13.38 -1.10
N TYR A 174 2.49 -12.68 -0.01
CA TYR A 174 1.18 -12.10 0.32
C TYR A 174 0.72 -11.11 -0.74
N SER A 175 1.56 -10.14 -1.11
CA SER A 175 1.23 -9.15 -2.12
C SER A 175 0.95 -9.78 -3.48
N LEU A 176 1.72 -10.82 -3.84
CA LEU A 176 1.51 -11.58 -5.06
C LEU A 176 0.17 -12.34 -5.04
N ALA A 177 -0.15 -13.01 -3.92
CA ALA A 177 -1.40 -13.74 -3.75
C ALA A 177 -2.62 -12.79 -3.83
N VAL A 178 -2.57 -11.66 -3.11
CA VAL A 178 -3.64 -10.67 -3.12
C VAL A 178 -3.78 -10.03 -4.51
N ALA A 179 -2.68 -9.71 -5.19
CA ALA A 179 -2.70 -9.21 -6.55
C ALA A 179 -3.34 -10.22 -7.51
N PHE A 180 -2.96 -11.50 -7.42
CA PHE A 180 -3.53 -12.56 -8.25
C PHE A 180 -5.04 -12.70 -8.02
N LEU A 181 -5.48 -12.77 -6.76
CA LEU A 181 -6.90 -12.85 -6.42
C LEU A 181 -7.69 -11.64 -6.94
N SER A 182 -7.11 -10.44 -6.87
CA SER A 182 -7.74 -9.22 -7.38
C SER A 182 -7.86 -9.21 -8.90
N GLN A 183 -6.91 -9.85 -9.61
CA GLN A 183 -6.94 -9.94 -11.06
C GLN A 183 -7.96 -10.95 -11.60
N LEU A 184 -8.52 -11.82 -10.76
CA LEU A 184 -9.58 -12.74 -11.21
C LEU A 184 -10.79 -12.00 -11.78
N GLY A 185 -11.01 -10.75 -11.38
CA GLY A 185 -12.04 -9.88 -11.96
C GLY A 185 -11.86 -9.58 -13.45
N VAL A 186 -10.66 -9.74 -14.00
CA VAL A 186 -10.40 -9.58 -15.46
C VAL A 186 -11.19 -10.61 -16.27
N ILE A 187 -11.38 -11.82 -15.73
CA ILE A 187 -12.14 -12.90 -16.38
C ILE A 187 -13.58 -12.46 -16.66
N ALA A 188 -14.15 -11.59 -15.84
CA ALA A 188 -15.47 -10.99 -16.03
C ALA A 188 -15.39 -9.67 -16.85
N CYS A 189 -14.64 -9.66 -17.95
CA CYS A 189 -14.55 -8.56 -18.91
C CYS A 189 -14.20 -7.20 -18.27
N PHE A 190 -13.21 -7.17 -17.36
CA PHE A 190 -12.75 -6.00 -16.59
C PHE A 190 -13.78 -5.42 -15.61
N ILE A 191 -15.08 -5.60 -15.82
CA ILE A 191 -16.12 -5.16 -14.87
C ILE A 191 -15.91 -5.83 -13.51
N GLY A 192 -15.46 -7.09 -13.51
CA GLY A 192 -15.14 -7.81 -12.28
C GLY A 192 -14.05 -7.17 -11.42
N LEU A 193 -13.15 -6.35 -11.99
CA LEU A 193 -12.11 -5.64 -11.22
C LEU A 193 -12.71 -4.66 -10.21
N ILE A 194 -13.84 -4.02 -10.54
CA ILE A 194 -14.54 -3.11 -9.62
C ILE A 194 -14.96 -3.86 -8.34
N PHE A 195 -15.22 -5.15 -8.46
CA PHE A 195 -15.61 -6.01 -7.35
C PHE A 195 -14.43 -6.70 -6.66
N THR A 196 -13.35 -6.99 -7.36
CA THR A 196 -12.22 -7.74 -6.77
C THR A 196 -11.13 -6.85 -6.18
N ILE A 197 -10.93 -5.62 -6.69
CA ILE A 197 -9.92 -4.71 -6.15
C ILE A 197 -10.22 -4.24 -4.72
N PRO A 198 -11.47 -3.89 -4.32
CA PRO A 198 -11.77 -3.51 -2.93
C PRO A 198 -11.42 -4.60 -1.91
N PHE A 199 -11.51 -5.88 -2.30
CA PHE A 199 -11.03 -7.00 -1.48
C PHE A 199 -9.53 -6.89 -1.19
N ALA A 200 -8.70 -6.51 -2.18
CA ALA A 200 -7.27 -6.34 -1.96
C ALA A 200 -6.99 -5.27 -0.89
N TYR A 201 -7.67 -4.14 -0.97
CA TYR A 201 -7.52 -3.08 0.04
C TYR A 201 -8.04 -3.51 1.41
N ALA A 202 -9.14 -4.26 1.49
CA ALA A 202 -9.63 -4.83 2.72
C ALA A 202 -8.59 -5.79 3.34
N SER A 203 -8.02 -6.68 2.54
CA SER A 203 -6.95 -7.59 2.98
C SER A 203 -5.71 -6.83 3.49
N HIS A 204 -5.24 -5.82 2.76
CA HIS A 204 -4.12 -4.96 3.21
C HIS A 204 -4.44 -4.24 4.52
N TYR A 205 -5.67 -3.77 4.71
CA TYR A 205 -6.10 -3.15 5.97
C TYR A 205 -5.87 -4.09 7.16
N PHE A 206 -6.21 -5.39 7.06
CA PHE A 206 -5.98 -6.35 8.14
C PHE A 206 -4.50 -6.58 8.43
N ALA A 207 -3.65 -6.67 7.38
CA ALA A 207 -2.21 -6.73 7.55
C ALA A 207 -1.65 -5.48 8.26
N TYR A 208 -2.18 -4.32 7.93
CA TYR A 208 -1.77 -3.04 8.52
C TYR A 208 -2.23 -2.90 9.98
N GLU A 209 -3.47 -3.25 10.26
CA GLU A 209 -4.02 -3.17 11.61
C GLU A 209 -3.32 -4.13 12.57
N ASP A 210 -3.10 -5.39 12.18
CA ASP A 210 -2.36 -6.37 13.00
C ASP A 210 -0.93 -5.88 13.25
N ALA A 211 -0.24 -5.39 12.22
CA ALA A 211 1.10 -4.86 12.35
C ALA A 211 1.16 -3.65 13.30
N LEU A 212 0.22 -2.71 13.20
CA LEU A 212 0.15 -1.56 14.10
C LEU A 212 -0.12 -1.99 15.55
N LYS A 213 -1.02 -2.94 15.78
CA LYS A 213 -1.26 -3.51 17.13
C LYS A 213 0.02 -4.10 17.75
N GLN A 214 0.89 -4.72 16.94
CA GLN A 214 2.13 -5.30 17.42
C GLN A 214 3.20 -4.27 17.80
N VAL A 215 3.19 -3.08 17.16
CA VAL A 215 4.22 -2.04 17.36
C VAL A 215 3.74 -0.83 18.17
N THR A 216 2.42 -0.71 18.39
CA THR A 216 1.87 0.35 19.23
C THR A 216 2.12 0.01 20.70
N TYR A 217 2.66 0.98 21.43
CA TYR A 217 2.89 0.85 22.86
C TYR A 217 1.57 1.03 23.60
N ASP A 218 1.17 0.03 24.37
CA ASP A 218 0.02 0.08 25.27
C ASP A 218 0.52 0.17 26.74
N GLU A 219 0.43 1.37 27.31
CA GLU A 219 0.83 1.63 28.70
C GLU A 219 -0.02 0.82 29.71
N ILE A 220 -1.26 0.49 29.34
CA ILE A 220 -2.17 -0.27 30.21
C ILE A 220 -1.71 -1.73 30.33
N GLN A 221 -1.23 -2.34 29.26
CA GLN A 221 -0.69 -3.71 29.29
C GLN A 221 0.60 -3.80 30.12
N GLU A 222 1.45 -2.77 30.08
CA GLU A 222 2.68 -2.75 30.88
C GLU A 222 2.40 -2.62 32.40
N ILE A 223 1.39 -1.83 32.77
CA ILE A 223 0.96 -1.68 34.17
C ILE A 223 0.33 -3.00 34.68
N GLY A 224 -0.45 -3.70 33.83
CA GLY A 224 -1.03 -5.00 34.17
C GLY A 224 0.00 -6.09 34.45
N ILE A 225 1.06 -6.15 33.61
CA ILE A 225 2.15 -7.14 33.77
C ILE A 225 3.00 -6.86 35.01
N LYS A 226 3.16 -5.59 35.43
CA LYS A 226 3.90 -5.23 36.65
C LYS A 226 3.17 -5.56 37.97
N ASN A 227 1.86 -5.78 37.90
CA ASN A 227 1.05 -6.09 39.08
C ASN A 227 0.83 -7.61 39.31
N GLU A 228 1.43 -8.47 38.48
CA GLU A 228 1.37 -9.94 38.61
C GLU A 228 2.63 -10.56 39.27
N PHE A 229 3.46 -9.74 39.97
CA PHE A 229 4.63 -10.21 40.75
C PHE A 229 4.52 -9.79 42.21
#